data_8217cffe4283081fe792041117c07892
#
_entry.id   8217cffe4283081fe792041117c07892
#
_cell.length_a   1.000
_cell.length_b   1.000
_cell.length_c   1.000
_cell.angle_alpha   90.00
_cell.angle_beta   90.00
_cell.angle_gamma   90.00
#
_symmetry.space_group_name_H-M   'P 1'
#
loop_
_entity.id
_entity.type
_entity.pdbx_description
1 polymer ?
#
loop_
_entity_poly.entity_id
_entity_poly.type
_entity_poly.pdbx_seq_one_letter_code
_entity_poly.pdbx_strand_id
1 'polypeptide(L)'
;MGKPTGFIDYEREDAKAIEPKERIKNFKEFHIPLSMEKQQVQGARCMNCGVPFCQSGMTIMGMTSGCPLHNLVPEWNDLVYTGNWEQAYNRLKKTNNFPEFTSRVCPALCEAACTCVTGKIRSPVKANEHGIIENAYEKGYAAAKPPRVRTGKESCNHRFRPCRTCGSKTS
;
A
#
# COMPACT_ATOMS: atom_id res chain seq x y z
N MET A 1 -18.41 6.40 3.18
CA MET A 1 -17.74 7.36 4.11
C MET A 1 -17.18 6.58 5.27
N GLY A 2 -15.93 6.83 5.66
CA GLY A 2 -15.29 6.18 6.78
C GLY A 2 -16.10 6.27 8.08
N LYS A 3 -15.84 5.37 9.03
CA LYS A 3 -16.52 5.42 10.33
C LYS A 3 -15.91 6.54 11.18
N PRO A 4 -16.66 7.62 11.52
CA PRO A 4 -16.08 8.79 12.22
C PRO A 4 -15.43 8.47 13.57
N THR A 5 -15.90 7.44 14.26
CA THR A 5 -15.43 7.00 15.58
C THR A 5 -14.54 5.77 15.53
N GLY A 6 -14.26 5.22 14.33
CA GLY A 6 -13.58 3.93 14.18
C GLY A 6 -12.20 3.87 14.86
N PHE A 7 -11.48 4.97 14.90
CA PHE A 7 -10.18 5.07 15.58
C PHE A 7 -10.27 4.99 17.13
N ILE A 8 -11.46 5.25 17.69
CA ILE A 8 -11.76 5.12 19.11
C ILE A 8 -12.32 3.72 19.42
N ASP A 9 -13.26 3.26 18.56
CA ASP A 9 -14.03 2.04 18.80
C ASP A 9 -13.18 0.77 18.60
N TYR A 10 -12.18 0.82 17.75
CA TYR A 10 -11.34 -0.32 17.42
C TYR A 10 -9.90 -0.08 17.82
N GLU A 11 -9.27 -1.07 18.43
CA GLU A 11 -7.84 -1.03 18.71
C GLU A 11 -7.00 -1.19 17.46
N ARG A 12 -5.82 -0.56 17.44
CA ARG A 12 -4.85 -0.76 16.36
C ARG A 12 -4.25 -2.15 16.49
N GLU A 13 -4.30 -2.91 15.40
CA GLU A 13 -3.61 -4.17 15.26
C GLU A 13 -2.65 -4.08 14.06
N ASP A 14 -1.37 -4.23 14.32
CA ASP A 14 -0.34 -4.23 13.27
C ASP A 14 -0.08 -5.67 12.80
N ALA A 15 0.30 -5.82 11.53
CA ALA A 15 0.76 -7.09 10.99
C ALA A 15 1.98 -7.57 11.78
N LYS A 16 1.97 -8.85 12.15
CA LYS A 16 3.08 -9.48 12.87
C LYS A 16 4.19 -9.83 11.89
N ALA A 17 5.39 -10.00 12.41
CA ALA A 17 6.53 -10.54 11.68
C ALA A 17 7.03 -11.82 12.36
N ILE A 18 7.58 -12.72 11.55
CA ILE A 18 8.26 -13.93 12.07
C ILE A 18 9.43 -13.50 12.95
N GLU A 19 9.68 -14.23 14.02
CA GLU A 19 10.77 -13.96 14.95
C GLU A 19 12.12 -13.83 14.24
N PRO A 20 12.97 -12.84 14.61
CA PRO A 20 14.23 -12.56 13.91
C PRO A 20 15.15 -13.79 13.74
N LYS A 21 15.22 -14.65 14.75
CA LYS A 21 16.04 -15.89 14.72
C LYS A 21 15.54 -16.92 13.72
N GLU A 22 14.25 -16.91 13.40
CA GLU A 22 13.67 -17.81 12.40
C GLU A 22 13.78 -17.24 10.98
N ARG A 23 13.51 -15.94 10.82
CA ARG A 23 13.54 -15.31 9.48
C ARG A 23 14.94 -15.20 8.85
N ILE A 24 16.01 -15.21 9.64
CA ILE A 24 17.38 -15.24 9.11
C ILE A 24 17.77 -16.58 8.46
N LYS A 25 16.99 -17.65 8.68
CA LYS A 25 17.25 -18.97 8.12
C LYS A 25 16.86 -19.12 6.65
N ASN A 26 16.10 -18.16 6.11
CA ASN A 26 15.62 -18.22 4.73
C ASN A 26 15.32 -16.80 4.19
N PHE A 27 15.04 -16.70 2.88
CA PHE A 27 14.68 -15.46 2.19
C PHE A 27 13.19 -15.41 1.84
N LYS A 28 12.33 -16.13 2.56
CA LYS A 28 10.88 -16.11 2.33
C LYS A 28 10.25 -14.88 2.98
N GLU A 29 8.98 -14.61 2.62
CA GLU A 29 8.17 -13.58 3.25
C GLU A 29 8.08 -13.82 4.76
N PHE A 30 8.34 -12.78 5.53
CA PHE A 30 8.32 -12.85 6.99
C PHE A 30 7.23 -11.99 7.63
N HIS A 31 6.49 -11.18 6.83
CA HIS A 31 5.33 -10.48 7.31
C HIS A 31 4.13 -11.43 7.33
N ILE A 32 3.40 -11.44 8.42
CA ILE A 32 2.19 -12.23 8.60
C ILE A 32 1.01 -11.27 8.41
N PRO A 33 0.29 -11.33 7.29
CA PRO A 33 -0.82 -10.43 7.03
C PRO A 33 -1.95 -10.65 8.06
N LEU A 34 -2.74 -9.63 8.29
CA LEU A 34 -3.98 -9.74 9.06
C LEU A 34 -5.03 -10.51 8.25
N SER A 35 -5.96 -11.19 8.93
CA SER A 35 -7.14 -11.75 8.25
C SER A 35 -7.98 -10.65 7.60
N MET A 36 -8.77 -11.01 6.58
CA MET A 36 -9.59 -10.03 5.85
C MET A 36 -10.55 -9.25 6.77
N GLU A 37 -11.17 -9.94 7.75
CA GLU A 37 -12.07 -9.29 8.71
C GLU A 37 -11.32 -8.29 9.59
N LYS A 38 -10.15 -8.68 10.11
CA LYS A 38 -9.31 -7.78 10.88
C LYS A 38 -8.84 -6.59 10.05
N GLN A 39 -8.49 -6.82 8.80
CA GLN A 39 -8.10 -5.78 7.86
C GLN A 39 -9.22 -4.77 7.64
N GLN A 40 -10.48 -5.23 7.48
CA GLN A 40 -11.66 -4.36 7.38
C GLN A 40 -11.82 -3.48 8.63
N VAL A 41 -11.67 -4.07 9.81
CA VAL A 41 -11.69 -3.33 11.08
C VAL A 41 -10.58 -2.26 11.10
N GLN A 42 -9.39 -2.60 10.63
CA GLN A 42 -8.29 -1.63 10.56
C GLN A 42 -8.54 -0.52 9.52
N GLY A 43 -9.23 -0.83 8.41
CA GLY A 43 -9.70 0.18 7.46
C GLY A 43 -10.68 1.17 8.08
N ALA A 44 -11.60 0.67 8.92
CA ALA A 44 -12.57 1.49 9.65
C ALA A 44 -11.95 2.51 10.60
N ARG A 45 -10.69 2.34 11.00
CA ARG A 45 -9.99 3.29 11.88
C ARG A 45 -9.70 4.63 11.21
N CYS A 46 -9.79 4.72 9.89
CA CYS A 46 -9.68 5.98 9.16
C CYS A 46 -11.00 6.75 9.26
N MET A 47 -11.00 7.87 9.97
CA MET A 47 -12.21 8.70 10.13
C MET A 47 -12.51 9.59 8.91
N ASN A 48 -11.72 9.52 7.84
CA ASN A 48 -11.84 10.40 6.67
C ASN A 48 -11.93 11.88 7.06
N CYS A 49 -10.89 12.39 7.70
CA CYS A 49 -10.88 13.64 8.46
C CYS A 49 -11.09 14.94 7.63
N GLY A 50 -11.27 14.85 6.31
CA GLY A 50 -11.47 16.02 5.42
C GLY A 50 -10.20 16.84 5.17
N VAL A 51 -9.21 16.81 6.05
CA VAL A 51 -7.88 17.43 5.88
C VAL A 51 -6.81 16.34 6.03
N PRO A 52 -6.67 15.46 5.03
CA PRO A 52 -5.86 14.26 5.15
C PRO A 52 -4.37 14.56 4.95
N PHE A 53 -3.68 14.99 6.00
CA PHE A 53 -2.22 15.17 5.96
C PHE A 53 -1.47 13.89 5.57
N CYS A 54 -2.07 12.73 5.80
CA CYS A 54 -1.51 11.44 5.37
C CYS A 54 -1.18 11.37 3.87
N GLN A 55 -1.93 12.10 3.02
CA GLN A 55 -1.72 12.14 1.57
C GLN A 55 -1.12 13.47 1.06
N SER A 56 -0.75 14.40 1.94
CA SER A 56 -0.36 15.76 1.53
C SER A 56 1.01 15.84 0.87
N GLY A 57 1.96 15.00 1.28
CA GLY A 57 3.34 15.02 0.75
C GLY A 57 4.08 16.35 0.94
N MET A 58 3.63 17.20 1.89
CA MET A 58 4.21 18.52 2.11
C MET A 58 5.56 18.43 2.81
N THR A 59 6.46 19.33 2.47
CA THR A 59 7.71 19.52 3.21
C THR A 59 7.49 20.56 4.30
N ILE A 60 7.66 20.15 5.55
CA ILE A 60 7.54 21.00 6.73
C ILE A 60 8.90 21.02 7.43
N MET A 61 9.51 22.20 7.54
CA MET A 61 10.85 22.39 8.16
C MET A 61 11.92 21.42 7.59
N GLY A 62 11.91 21.20 6.27
CA GLY A 62 12.85 20.30 5.59
C GLY A 62 12.53 18.80 5.66
N MET A 63 11.43 18.40 6.33
CA MET A 63 10.99 17.01 6.43
C MET A 63 9.68 16.80 5.66
N THR A 64 9.60 15.71 4.90
CA THR A 64 8.36 15.34 4.20
C THR A 64 7.34 14.79 5.19
N SER A 65 6.14 15.40 5.21
CA SER A 65 5.00 14.97 6.00
C SER A 65 3.94 14.36 5.09
N GLY A 66 3.47 13.18 5.44
CA GLY A 66 2.49 12.45 4.62
C GLY A 66 3.13 11.66 3.48
N CYS A 67 2.28 11.12 2.61
CA CYS A 67 2.72 10.30 1.49
C CYS A 67 3.22 11.16 0.33
N PRO A 68 4.50 11.06 -0.10
CA PRO A 68 5.03 11.83 -1.22
C PRO A 68 4.44 11.42 -2.58
N LEU A 69 3.79 10.25 -2.66
CA LEU A 69 3.04 9.82 -3.85
C LEU A 69 1.59 10.33 -3.85
N HIS A 70 1.17 11.05 -2.83
CA HIS A 70 -0.20 11.51 -2.63
C HIS A 70 -1.23 10.36 -2.68
N ASN A 71 -0.89 9.22 -2.07
CA ASN A 71 -1.79 8.07 -2.00
C ASN A 71 -3.13 8.47 -1.38
N LEU A 72 -4.22 8.03 -2.01
CA LEU A 72 -5.59 8.35 -1.63
C LEU A 72 -6.03 7.53 -0.40
N VAL A 73 -5.30 7.69 0.69
CA VAL A 73 -5.40 6.87 1.91
C VAL A 73 -6.81 6.79 2.48
N PRO A 74 -7.55 7.89 2.67
CA PRO A 74 -8.91 7.81 3.21
C PRO A 74 -9.87 7.02 2.31
N GLU A 75 -9.75 7.20 0.99
CA GLU A 75 -10.65 6.57 0.04
C GLU A 75 -10.50 5.05 0.01
N TRP A 76 -9.28 4.55 -0.12
CA TRP A 76 -9.09 3.10 -0.16
C TRP A 76 -9.24 2.44 1.23
N ASN A 77 -9.02 3.15 2.34
CA ASN A 77 -9.37 2.66 3.66
C ASN A 77 -10.89 2.45 3.84
N ASP A 78 -11.71 3.37 3.33
CA ASP A 78 -13.16 3.22 3.32
C ASP A 78 -13.61 2.02 2.48
N LEU A 79 -12.97 1.82 1.33
CA LEU A 79 -13.24 0.68 0.46
C LEU A 79 -12.83 -0.65 1.10
N VAL A 80 -11.72 -0.69 1.85
CA VAL A 80 -11.32 -1.86 2.64
C VAL A 80 -12.36 -2.14 3.74
N TYR A 81 -12.78 -1.12 4.47
CA TYR A 81 -13.80 -1.25 5.51
C TYR A 81 -15.11 -1.82 4.96
N THR A 82 -15.56 -1.34 3.81
CA THR A 82 -16.79 -1.80 3.16
C THR A 82 -16.64 -3.13 2.41
N GLY A 83 -15.43 -3.72 2.37
CA GLY A 83 -15.16 -4.98 1.70
C GLY A 83 -15.00 -4.89 0.18
N ASN A 84 -14.92 -3.68 -0.38
CA ASN A 84 -14.77 -3.45 -1.83
C ASN A 84 -13.29 -3.52 -2.27
N TRP A 85 -12.68 -4.69 -2.14
CA TRP A 85 -11.25 -4.92 -2.34
C TRP A 85 -10.74 -4.57 -3.74
N GLU A 86 -11.49 -4.92 -4.78
CA GLU A 86 -11.12 -4.59 -6.16
C GLU A 86 -11.07 -3.08 -6.38
N GLN A 87 -12.04 -2.35 -5.86
CA GLN A 87 -12.05 -0.89 -5.95
C GLN A 87 -10.94 -0.27 -5.11
N ALA A 88 -10.64 -0.83 -3.93
CA ALA A 88 -9.52 -0.41 -3.09
C ALA A 88 -8.19 -0.56 -3.85
N TYR A 89 -7.98 -1.69 -4.52
CA TYR A 89 -6.82 -1.92 -5.37
C TYR A 89 -6.75 -0.91 -6.53
N ASN A 90 -7.85 -0.72 -7.25
CA ASN A 90 -7.90 0.25 -8.35
C ASN A 90 -7.61 1.68 -7.89
N ARG A 91 -8.02 2.03 -6.67
CA ARG A 91 -7.78 3.33 -6.08
C ARG A 91 -6.32 3.48 -5.65
N LEU A 92 -5.73 2.46 -5.06
CA LEU A 92 -4.32 2.43 -4.66
C LEU A 92 -3.40 2.53 -5.89
N LYS A 93 -3.70 1.80 -6.95
CA LYS A 93 -2.90 1.79 -8.20
C LYS A 93 -2.90 3.12 -8.96
N LYS A 94 -3.81 4.06 -8.64
CA LYS A 94 -3.79 5.40 -9.29
C LYS A 94 -2.53 6.19 -8.97
N THR A 95 -2.02 6.05 -7.77
CA THR A 95 -0.90 6.84 -7.26
C THR A 95 0.31 6.00 -6.92
N ASN A 96 0.14 4.71 -6.67
CA ASN A 96 1.23 3.79 -6.34
C ASN A 96 1.31 2.63 -7.34
N ASN A 97 2.40 2.58 -8.10
CA ASN A 97 2.61 1.55 -9.11
C ASN A 97 3.14 0.23 -8.53
N PHE A 98 3.77 0.27 -7.35
CA PHE A 98 4.44 -0.88 -6.75
C PHE A 98 4.06 -1.05 -5.27
N PRO A 99 2.76 -1.21 -4.95
CA PRO A 99 2.31 -1.35 -3.57
C PRO A 99 2.88 -2.60 -2.87
N GLU A 100 3.22 -3.65 -3.63
CA GLU A 100 3.87 -4.85 -3.12
C GLU A 100 5.23 -4.57 -2.48
N PHE A 101 5.97 -3.56 -2.96
CA PHE A 101 7.23 -3.14 -2.36
C PHE A 101 7.02 -2.08 -1.28
N THR A 102 6.24 -1.04 -1.57
CA THR A 102 6.04 0.08 -0.65
C THR A 102 5.38 -0.37 0.65
N SER A 103 4.43 -1.30 0.58
CA SER A 103 3.79 -1.85 1.78
C SER A 103 4.75 -2.62 2.70
N ARG A 104 5.91 -3.04 2.20
CA ARG A 104 6.94 -3.76 2.99
C ARG A 104 8.03 -2.85 3.51
N VAL A 105 8.54 -1.93 2.68
CA VAL A 105 9.76 -1.17 2.98
C VAL A 105 9.52 0.31 3.33
N CYS A 106 8.35 0.87 3.04
CA CYS A 106 8.05 2.27 3.31
C CYS A 106 8.08 2.57 4.82
N PRO A 107 8.69 3.68 5.25
CA PRO A 107 8.68 4.11 6.66
C PRO A 107 7.30 4.61 7.13
N ALA A 108 6.29 4.62 6.25
CA ALA A 108 4.91 5.01 6.55
C ALA A 108 4.77 6.45 7.08
N LEU A 109 5.35 7.42 6.37
CA LEU A 109 5.20 8.84 6.69
C LEU A 109 3.72 9.29 6.75
N CYS A 110 2.85 8.61 5.99
CA CYS A 110 1.41 8.81 6.05
C CYS A 110 0.81 8.49 7.43
N GLU A 111 1.30 7.46 8.10
CA GLU A 111 0.87 7.13 9.46
C GLU A 111 1.37 8.18 10.47
N ALA A 112 2.61 8.67 10.28
CA ALA A 112 3.16 9.71 11.12
C ALA A 112 2.38 11.03 11.00
N ALA A 113 1.87 11.33 9.81
CA ALA A 113 1.09 12.54 9.51
C ALA A 113 -0.41 12.41 9.83
N CYS A 114 -0.88 11.23 10.29
CA CYS A 114 -2.28 11.02 10.58
C CYS A 114 -2.78 11.96 11.67
N THR A 115 -3.92 12.62 11.44
CA THR A 115 -4.54 13.55 12.40
C THR A 115 -5.06 12.88 13.68
N CYS A 116 -5.21 11.55 13.67
CA CYS A 116 -5.43 10.76 14.90
C CYS A 116 -4.12 10.68 15.69
N VAL A 117 -3.76 11.76 16.37
CA VAL A 117 -2.39 12.20 16.74
C VAL A 117 -1.67 11.36 17.80
N THR A 118 -2.30 10.47 18.54
CA THR A 118 -1.62 9.80 19.65
C THR A 118 -1.24 8.36 19.35
N GLY A 119 0.04 8.11 19.20
CA GLY A 119 0.74 6.82 19.15
C GLY A 119 -0.04 5.59 18.65
N LYS A 120 -0.78 4.93 19.52
CA LYS A 120 -1.59 3.73 19.21
C LYS A 120 -2.89 4.03 18.44
N ILE A 121 -3.28 5.28 18.28
CA ILE A 121 -4.58 5.67 17.69
C ILE A 121 -4.50 5.80 16.15
N ARG A 122 -3.32 5.98 15.57
CA ARG A 122 -3.11 6.12 14.12
C ARG A 122 -3.68 4.93 13.35
N SER A 123 -4.23 5.19 12.15
CA SER A 123 -4.64 4.10 11.25
C SER A 123 -3.42 3.34 10.73
N PRO A 124 -3.44 2.01 10.67
CA PRO A 124 -2.34 1.20 10.16
C PRO A 124 -2.35 1.17 8.62
N VAL A 125 -1.99 2.29 8.02
CA VAL A 125 -2.06 2.53 6.57
C VAL A 125 -1.21 1.52 5.79
N LYS A 126 0.01 1.27 6.26
CA LYS A 126 0.95 0.34 5.62
C LYS A 126 0.43 -1.10 5.62
N ALA A 127 -0.15 -1.55 6.73
CA ALA A 127 -0.75 -2.88 6.83
C ALA A 127 -1.97 -3.02 5.90
N ASN A 128 -2.78 -1.96 5.79
CA ASN A 128 -3.92 -1.95 4.88
C ASN A 128 -3.48 -1.96 3.41
N GLU A 129 -2.45 -1.21 3.04
CA GLU A 129 -1.85 -1.25 1.70
C GLU A 129 -1.36 -2.66 1.35
N HIS A 130 -0.67 -3.33 2.29
CA HIS A 130 -0.23 -4.71 2.14
C HIS A 130 -1.41 -5.67 1.92
N GLY A 131 -2.46 -5.57 2.75
CA GLY A 131 -3.64 -6.40 2.58
C GLY A 131 -4.36 -6.19 1.25
N ILE A 132 -4.43 -4.95 0.73
CA ILE A 132 -5.03 -4.66 -0.57
C ILE A 132 -4.27 -5.37 -1.69
N ILE A 133 -2.95 -5.28 -1.71
CA ILE A 133 -2.16 -5.87 -2.81
C ILE A 133 -2.12 -7.39 -2.75
N GLU A 134 -1.97 -7.98 -1.57
CA GLU A 134 -2.01 -9.44 -1.42
C GLU A 134 -3.37 -10.00 -1.86
N ASN A 135 -4.47 -9.38 -1.43
CA ASN A 135 -5.80 -9.75 -1.89
C ASN A 135 -5.95 -9.59 -3.41
N ALA A 136 -5.35 -8.56 -4.00
CA ALA A 136 -5.41 -8.34 -5.44
C ALA A 136 -4.67 -9.42 -6.23
N TYR A 137 -3.55 -9.93 -5.73
CA TYR A 137 -2.86 -11.08 -6.32
C TYR A 137 -3.67 -12.38 -6.14
N GLU A 138 -4.18 -12.63 -4.95
CA GLU A 138 -4.97 -13.83 -4.65
C GLU A 138 -6.24 -13.92 -5.51
N LYS A 139 -6.94 -12.81 -5.68
CA LYS A 139 -8.17 -12.71 -6.49
C LYS A 139 -7.92 -12.48 -7.99
N GLY A 140 -6.66 -12.26 -8.41
CA GLY A 140 -6.30 -12.04 -9.80
C GLY A 140 -6.58 -10.63 -10.33
N TYR A 141 -6.91 -9.63 -9.49
CA TYR A 141 -7.12 -8.25 -9.93
C TYR A 141 -5.82 -7.60 -10.43
N ALA A 142 -4.68 -8.06 -9.90
CA ALA A 142 -3.34 -7.59 -10.26
C ALA A 142 -2.77 -8.24 -11.53
N ALA A 143 -3.60 -8.87 -12.34
CA ALA A 143 -3.16 -9.51 -13.58
C ALA A 143 -2.56 -8.50 -14.56
N ALA A 144 -1.53 -8.92 -15.31
CA ALA A 144 -0.93 -8.12 -16.35
C ALA A 144 -1.97 -7.79 -17.45
N LYS A 145 -1.99 -6.54 -17.87
CA LYS A 145 -2.86 -6.05 -18.94
C LYS A 145 -2.00 -5.66 -20.14
N PRO A 146 -1.59 -6.63 -21.00
CA PRO A 146 -0.80 -6.33 -22.18
C PRO A 146 -1.58 -5.41 -23.13
N PRO A 147 -0.90 -4.50 -23.87
CA PRO A 147 -1.55 -3.62 -24.82
C PRO A 147 -2.21 -4.44 -25.95
N ARG A 148 -3.39 -4.03 -26.37
CA ARG A 148 -4.12 -4.68 -27.48
C ARG A 148 -3.39 -4.55 -28.82
N VAL A 149 -2.72 -3.42 -29.01
CA VAL A 149 -1.95 -3.11 -30.22
C VAL A 149 -0.51 -2.83 -29.78
N ARG A 150 0.44 -3.54 -30.35
CA ARG A 150 1.87 -3.31 -30.13
C ARG A 150 2.40 -2.41 -31.23
N THR A 151 3.22 -1.42 -30.87
CA THR A 151 3.79 -0.46 -31.84
C THR A 151 4.96 -1.03 -32.64
N GLY A 152 5.47 -2.21 -32.28
CA GLY A 152 6.70 -2.79 -32.83
C GLY A 152 7.99 -2.04 -32.44
N LYS A 153 7.88 -0.99 -31.64
CA LYS A 153 9.04 -0.25 -31.14
C LYS A 153 9.68 -0.97 -29.97
N GLU A 154 10.99 -1.09 -30.00
CA GLU A 154 11.77 -1.59 -28.87
C GLU A 154 12.03 -0.45 -27.88
N SER A 155 11.87 -0.70 -26.59
CA SER A 155 12.26 0.21 -25.53
C SER A 155 13.29 -0.47 -24.63
N CYS A 156 14.40 0.21 -24.36
CA CYS A 156 15.42 -0.27 -23.45
C CYS A 156 15.37 0.53 -22.15
N ASN A 157 15.26 -0.16 -21.02
CA ASN A 157 15.29 0.49 -19.72
C ASN A 157 16.74 0.59 -19.23
N HIS A 158 17.39 1.71 -19.47
CA HIS A 158 18.79 1.96 -19.13
C HIS A 158 19.06 2.17 -17.61
N ARG A 159 18.04 2.19 -16.77
CA ARG A 159 18.21 2.40 -15.31
C ARG A 159 18.87 1.24 -14.57
N PHE A 160 18.76 0.04 -15.12
CA PHE A 160 19.38 -1.14 -14.52
C PHE A 160 20.27 -1.80 -15.56
N ARG A 161 21.59 -1.61 -15.49
CA ARG A 161 22.66 -2.21 -16.30
C ARG A 161 22.30 -2.44 -17.79
N PRO A 162 23.17 -2.30 -18.75
CA PRO A 162 22.86 -2.65 -20.13
C PRO A 162 22.36 -4.10 -20.15
N CYS A 163 21.07 -4.26 -20.42
CA CYS A 163 20.46 -5.56 -20.51
C CYS A 163 21.07 -6.28 -21.71
N ARG A 164 21.82 -7.35 -21.50
CA ARG A 164 22.37 -8.19 -22.56
C ARG A 164 21.30 -8.76 -23.48
N THR A 165 20.02 -8.67 -23.10
CA THR A 165 18.87 -9.15 -23.86
C THR A 165 18.26 -8.13 -24.81
N CYS A 166 18.74 -6.88 -24.85
CA CYS A 166 18.28 -5.90 -25.83
C CYS A 166 18.70 -6.24 -27.29
N GLY A 167 19.35 -7.35 -27.52
CA GLY A 167 19.77 -7.83 -28.85
C GLY A 167 19.19 -9.17 -29.26
N SER A 168 18.37 -9.83 -28.46
CA SER A 168 17.75 -11.07 -28.89
C SER A 168 16.53 -10.76 -29.76
N LYS A 169 16.71 -10.78 -31.06
CA LYS A 169 15.63 -10.93 -32.02
C LYS A 169 14.92 -12.24 -31.71
N THR A 170 13.75 -12.19 -31.19
CA THR A 170 12.83 -13.32 -31.26
C THR A 170 12.25 -13.33 -32.67
N SER A 171 12.70 -14.31 -33.46
CA SER A 171 12.10 -14.73 -34.72
C SER A 171 10.63 -15.11 -34.49
#